data_e0133b804d53311b64bb18438f079009
#
_entry.id   e0133b804d53311b64bb18438f079009
#
_cell.length_a   1.000
_cell.length_b   1.000
_cell.length_c   1.000
_cell.angle_alpha   90.00
_cell.angle_beta   90.00
_cell.angle_gamma   90.00
#
_symmetry.space_group_name_H-M   'P 1'
#
loop_
_entity.id
_entity.type
_entity.pdbx_description
1 polymer ?
#
loop_
_entity_poly.entity_id
_entity_poly.type
_entity_poly.pdbx_seq_one_letter_code
_entity_poly.pdbx_strand_id
1 'polypeptide(L)'
;YFFAMDREEMPFNREQRSWVYRAAKNLDNTVAFGSTRDLKPAGTVLFVNCPFPTLEEDALEASSVTIGPYARQPYTTNSIFNISGMSYGAISGVAVNSLSNGARMAGCWMNTGEGGLSPHHLAGGADIVFQIGTAKYGARNEAGDLSDTKLQEVAAHEQVKMIEIKL
;
A
#
# COMPACT_ATOMS: atom_id res chain seq x y z
N TYR A 1 15.61 18.82 8.86
CA TYR A 1 14.19 18.79 9.26
C TYR A 1 13.72 20.17 9.71
N PHE A 2 14.49 20.79 10.60
CA PHE A 2 14.18 22.14 11.11
C PHE A 2 14.38 23.27 10.09
N PHE A 3 15.00 22.94 8.98
CA PHE A 3 15.33 23.88 7.92
C PHE A 3 14.46 23.74 6.66
N ALA A 4 13.45 22.86 6.71
CA ALA A 4 12.47 22.77 5.65
C ALA A 4 11.55 23.98 5.75
N MET A 5 11.74 24.96 4.91
CA MET A 5 11.03 26.23 4.94
C MET A 5 9.77 26.15 4.04
N ASP A 6 9.84 26.63 2.86
CA ASP A 6 8.70 26.82 1.98
C ASP A 6 8.12 25.53 1.38
N ARG A 7 8.77 24.37 1.60
CA ARG A 7 8.35 23.07 1.09
C ARG A 7 7.76 22.16 2.16
N GLU A 8 7.57 22.66 3.38
CA GLU A 8 6.97 21.85 4.46
C GLU A 8 5.55 21.40 4.19
N GLU A 9 4.85 22.12 3.33
CA GLU A 9 3.48 21.83 2.96
C GLU A 9 3.33 20.70 1.92
N MET A 10 4.42 20.26 1.32
CA MET A 10 4.39 19.28 0.23
C MET A 10 5.19 18.02 0.55
N PRO A 11 4.67 16.81 0.28
CA PRO A 11 3.30 16.47 -0.16
C PRO A 11 2.27 16.50 0.96
N PHE A 12 2.71 16.54 2.22
CA PHE A 12 1.87 16.61 3.42
C PHE A 12 2.20 17.84 4.24
N ASN A 13 1.18 18.58 4.64
CA ASN A 13 1.36 19.67 5.55
C ASN A 13 1.68 19.20 6.98
N ARG A 14 2.03 20.10 7.85
CA ARG A 14 2.45 19.80 9.22
C ARG A 14 1.35 19.07 10.00
N GLU A 15 0.11 19.43 9.84
CA GLU A 15 -1.03 18.81 10.50
C GLU A 15 -1.20 17.36 10.04
N GLN A 16 -1.20 17.12 8.73
CA GLN A 16 -1.29 15.78 8.16
C GLN A 16 -0.13 14.88 8.62
N ARG A 17 1.09 15.41 8.68
CA ARG A 17 2.23 14.68 9.24
C ARG A 17 2.04 14.34 10.72
N SER A 18 1.48 15.26 11.49
CA SER A 18 1.18 15.01 12.90
C SER A 18 0.21 13.84 13.07
N TRP A 19 -0.83 13.77 12.25
CA TRP A 19 -1.77 12.65 12.28
C TRP A 19 -1.10 11.32 11.97
N VAL A 20 -0.25 11.28 10.95
CA VAL A 20 0.51 10.06 10.59
C VAL A 20 1.40 9.61 11.76
N TYR A 21 2.14 10.53 12.39
CA TYR A 21 3.00 10.19 13.53
C TYR A 21 2.22 9.71 14.74
N ARG A 22 1.07 10.28 15.00
CA ARG A 22 0.20 9.85 16.10
C ARG A 22 -0.36 8.46 15.84
N ALA A 23 -0.89 8.23 14.64
CA ALA A 23 -1.38 6.91 14.23
C ALA A 23 -0.28 5.84 14.30
N ALA A 24 0.94 6.16 13.84
CA ALA A 24 2.09 5.24 13.92
C ALA A 24 2.49 4.89 15.37
N LYS A 25 2.14 5.73 16.33
CA LYS A 25 2.39 5.51 17.77
C LYS A 25 1.15 4.97 18.50
N ASN A 26 0.09 4.65 17.78
CA ASN A 26 -1.20 4.25 18.36
C ASN A 26 -1.73 5.25 19.38
N LEU A 27 -1.65 6.53 19.05
CA LEU A 27 -2.15 7.63 19.87
C LEU A 27 -3.39 8.23 19.23
N ASP A 28 -4.38 8.55 20.05
CA ASP A 28 -5.59 9.21 19.62
C ASP A 28 -5.31 10.56 18.93
N ASN A 29 -6.17 10.91 17.98
CA ASN A 29 -6.16 12.23 17.40
C ASN A 29 -6.78 13.22 18.41
N THR A 30 -5.99 14.24 18.77
CA THR A 30 -6.42 15.30 19.69
C THR A 30 -6.88 16.58 19.00
N VAL A 31 -6.98 16.56 17.67
CA VAL A 31 -7.51 17.71 16.93
C VAL A 31 -9.00 17.84 17.21
N ALA A 32 -9.46 19.05 17.53
CA ALA A 32 -10.87 19.33 17.80
C ALA A 32 -11.74 19.00 16.57
N PHE A 33 -13.02 18.74 16.83
CA PHE A 33 -14.00 18.55 15.76
C PHE A 33 -14.06 19.77 14.84
N GLY A 34 -14.17 19.49 13.56
CA GLY A 34 -14.28 20.48 12.49
C GLY A 34 -13.27 20.24 11.39
N SER A 35 -13.56 20.79 10.24
CA SER A 35 -12.63 20.73 9.09
C SER A 35 -11.69 21.89 9.13
N THR A 36 -10.40 21.63 8.96
CA THR A 36 -9.37 22.65 8.73
C THR A 36 -9.21 23.00 7.25
N ARG A 37 -9.91 22.28 6.37
CA ARG A 37 -9.90 22.52 4.92
C ARG A 37 -10.86 23.64 4.57
N ASP A 38 -10.49 24.47 3.60
CA ASP A 38 -11.42 25.38 2.95
C ASP A 38 -12.39 24.56 2.09
N LEU A 39 -13.65 24.51 2.48
CA LEU A 39 -14.71 23.78 1.80
C LEU A 39 -15.62 24.67 0.96
N LYS A 40 -15.28 25.95 0.79
CA LYS A 40 -16.07 26.94 0.04
C LYS A 40 -15.87 26.89 -1.48
N PRO A 41 -14.68 26.50 -2.02
CA PRO A 41 -14.49 26.49 -3.47
C PRO A 41 -15.52 25.63 -4.20
N ALA A 42 -16.01 26.15 -5.34
CA ALA A 42 -16.92 25.40 -6.21
C ALA A 42 -16.25 24.09 -6.67
N GLY A 43 -17.03 23.00 -6.68
CA GLY A 43 -16.53 21.66 -7.00
C GLY A 43 -15.94 20.90 -5.83
N THR A 44 -15.94 21.46 -4.63
CA THR A 44 -15.55 20.73 -3.41
C THR A 44 -16.51 19.57 -3.17
N VAL A 45 -15.96 18.37 -2.99
CA VAL A 45 -16.73 17.19 -2.62
C VAL A 45 -16.90 17.15 -1.10
N LEU A 46 -18.14 17.05 -0.66
CA LEU A 46 -18.50 16.94 0.75
C LEU A 46 -19.18 15.59 0.99
N PHE A 47 -18.88 14.97 2.12
CA PHE A 47 -19.65 13.83 2.62
C PHE A 47 -20.86 14.34 3.38
N VAL A 48 -22.03 13.79 3.05
CA VAL A 48 -23.25 14.01 3.84
C VAL A 48 -23.26 12.99 4.96
N ASN A 49 -23.08 13.46 6.17
CA ASN A 49 -23.10 12.59 7.34
C ASN A 49 -24.50 12.04 7.60
N CYS A 50 -24.56 10.77 7.98
CA CYS A 50 -25.81 10.18 8.46
C CYS A 50 -26.17 10.80 9.82
N PRO A 51 -27.39 11.34 10.02
CA PRO A 51 -27.82 11.87 11.32
C PRO A 51 -27.96 10.77 12.40
N PHE A 52 -28.09 9.51 11.98
CA PHE A 52 -28.12 8.34 12.83
C PHE A 52 -27.00 7.38 12.41
N PRO A 53 -25.74 7.65 12.78
CA PRO A 53 -24.62 6.82 12.35
C PRO A 53 -24.70 5.42 12.97
N THR A 54 -24.15 4.44 12.25
CA THR A 54 -23.92 3.12 12.82
C THR A 54 -22.94 3.23 13.98
N LEU A 55 -23.28 2.62 15.10
CA LEU A 55 -22.40 2.56 16.26
C LEU A 55 -21.28 1.54 16.02
N GLU A 56 -20.20 1.65 16.79
CA GLU A 56 -19.04 0.76 16.62
C GLU A 56 -19.44 -0.72 16.85
N GLU A 57 -20.28 -0.98 17.83
CA GLU A 57 -20.81 -2.32 18.12
C GLU A 57 -21.69 -2.92 17.02
N ASP A 58 -22.27 -2.07 16.18
CA ASP A 58 -23.12 -2.46 15.04
C ASP A 58 -22.36 -2.43 13.72
N ALA A 59 -21.09 -2.01 13.72
CA ALA A 59 -20.29 -1.90 12.52
C ALA A 59 -19.95 -3.29 12.00
N LEU A 60 -20.09 -3.46 10.68
CA LEU A 60 -19.70 -4.69 9.99
C LEU A 60 -18.30 -4.50 9.41
N GLU A 61 -17.53 -5.57 9.49
CA GLU A 61 -16.24 -5.61 8.77
C GLU A 61 -16.44 -5.47 7.27
N ALA A 62 -15.44 -4.92 6.59
CA ALA A 62 -15.45 -4.83 5.14
C ALA A 62 -15.57 -6.22 4.53
N SER A 63 -16.41 -6.35 3.49
CA SER A 63 -16.56 -7.61 2.77
C SER A 63 -15.24 -8.00 2.12
N SER A 64 -14.91 -9.28 2.18
CA SER A 64 -13.75 -9.81 1.46
C SER A 64 -13.94 -9.71 -0.06
N VAL A 65 -12.84 -9.49 -0.76
CA VAL A 65 -12.79 -9.48 -2.22
C VAL A 65 -11.90 -10.62 -2.69
N THR A 66 -12.42 -11.46 -3.58
CA THR A 66 -11.63 -12.51 -4.22
C THR A 66 -11.14 -12.06 -5.59
N ILE A 67 -9.83 -12.01 -5.75
CA ILE A 67 -9.14 -11.64 -6.98
C ILE A 67 -8.80 -12.93 -7.72
N GLY A 68 -9.09 -12.95 -9.03
CA GLY A 68 -8.88 -14.13 -9.86
C GLY A 68 -9.73 -15.34 -9.43
N PRO A 69 -11.07 -15.23 -9.32
CA PRO A 69 -11.92 -16.32 -8.82
C PRO A 69 -11.83 -17.61 -9.67
N TYR A 70 -11.38 -17.49 -10.91
CA TYR A 70 -11.17 -18.62 -11.83
C TYR A 70 -9.70 -19.02 -11.96
N ALA A 71 -8.80 -18.37 -11.21
CA ALA A 71 -7.39 -18.74 -11.18
C ALA A 71 -7.19 -20.07 -10.46
N ARG A 72 -6.08 -20.75 -10.76
CA ARG A 72 -5.73 -21.98 -10.05
C ARG A 72 -5.58 -21.79 -8.54
N GLN A 73 -5.14 -20.61 -8.13
CA GLN A 73 -5.02 -20.18 -6.74
C GLN A 73 -5.64 -18.79 -6.60
N PRO A 74 -6.94 -18.67 -6.36
CA PRO A 74 -7.58 -17.40 -6.10
C PRO A 74 -7.02 -16.75 -4.84
N TYR A 75 -6.92 -15.43 -4.82
CA TYR A 75 -6.50 -14.68 -3.65
C TYR A 75 -7.65 -13.88 -3.06
N THR A 76 -7.90 -14.04 -1.77
CA THR A 76 -8.95 -13.30 -1.05
C THR A 76 -8.33 -12.36 -0.03
N THR A 77 -8.77 -11.11 -0.03
CA THR A 77 -8.35 -10.08 0.93
C THR A 77 -9.55 -9.39 1.56
N ASN A 78 -9.41 -9.01 2.81
CA ASN A 78 -10.38 -8.17 3.53
C ASN A 78 -9.97 -6.69 3.52
N SER A 79 -8.76 -6.38 3.07
CA SER A 79 -8.28 -5.00 3.06
C SER A 79 -8.82 -4.23 1.85
N ILE A 80 -9.44 -3.07 2.12
CA ILE A 80 -9.92 -2.14 1.09
C ILE A 80 -8.82 -1.20 0.58
N PHE A 81 -7.67 -1.15 1.26
CA PHE A 81 -6.49 -0.40 0.84
C PHE A 81 -5.24 -1.23 1.05
N ASN A 82 -4.24 -1.00 0.23
CA ASN A 82 -3.03 -1.80 0.21
C ASN A 82 -1.81 -0.92 -0.14
N ILE A 83 -0.60 -1.44 0.05
CA ILE A 83 0.62 -0.69 -0.23
C ILE A 83 0.94 -0.81 -1.73
N SER A 84 0.96 0.33 -2.41
CA SER A 84 1.27 0.41 -3.85
C SER A 84 2.74 0.06 -4.14
N GLY A 85 3.11 0.02 -5.41
CA GLY A 85 4.45 -0.36 -5.86
C GLY A 85 5.58 0.41 -5.18
N MET A 86 6.36 -0.30 -4.36
CA MET A 86 7.50 0.23 -3.61
C MET A 86 8.77 -0.52 -4.00
N SER A 87 9.43 0.01 -5.02
CA SER A 87 10.61 -0.63 -5.61
C SER A 87 11.83 -0.52 -4.69
N TYR A 88 12.43 -1.67 -4.36
CA TYR A 88 13.76 -1.68 -3.76
C TYR A 88 14.77 -1.16 -4.79
N GLY A 89 15.49 -0.12 -4.43
CA GLY A 89 16.34 0.65 -5.33
C GLY A 89 15.80 2.05 -5.62
N ALA A 90 14.48 2.26 -5.62
CA ALA A 90 13.87 3.59 -5.58
C ALA A 90 13.75 4.11 -4.15
N ILE A 91 13.51 3.22 -3.19
CA ILE A 91 13.52 3.51 -1.76
C ILE A 91 14.51 2.57 -1.06
N SER A 92 14.90 2.91 0.17
CA SER A 92 15.88 2.14 0.93
C SER A 92 15.34 0.78 1.40
N GLY A 93 16.24 -0.18 1.66
CA GLY A 93 15.87 -1.47 2.25
C GLY A 93 15.16 -1.33 3.60
N VAL A 94 15.55 -0.35 4.41
CA VAL A 94 14.88 -0.05 5.69
C VAL A 94 13.43 0.38 5.45
N ALA A 95 13.19 1.22 4.45
CA ALA A 95 11.83 1.67 4.10
C ALA A 95 10.98 0.49 3.59
N VAL A 96 11.51 -0.35 2.69
CA VAL A 96 10.80 -1.53 2.20
C VAL A 96 10.48 -2.51 3.33
N ASN A 97 11.45 -2.78 4.22
CA ASN A 97 11.22 -3.62 5.39
C ASN A 97 10.12 -3.08 6.30
N SER A 98 10.14 -1.77 6.57
CA SER A 98 9.13 -1.13 7.41
C SER A 98 7.74 -1.27 6.82
N LEU A 99 7.61 -1.07 5.50
CA LEU A 99 6.36 -1.22 4.77
C LEU A 99 5.90 -2.68 4.75
N SER A 100 6.80 -3.64 4.53
CA SER A 100 6.49 -5.07 4.56
C SER A 100 5.96 -5.50 5.93
N ASN A 101 6.62 -5.08 7.01
CA ASN A 101 6.14 -5.33 8.38
C ASN A 101 4.77 -4.67 8.62
N GLY A 102 4.63 -3.40 8.21
CA GLY A 102 3.37 -2.67 8.34
C GLY A 102 2.22 -3.33 7.58
N ALA A 103 2.46 -3.80 6.35
CA ALA A 103 1.49 -4.54 5.55
C ALA A 103 1.04 -5.82 6.25
N ARG A 104 1.98 -6.57 6.83
CA ARG A 104 1.68 -7.77 7.61
C ARG A 104 0.82 -7.46 8.83
N MET A 105 1.17 -6.40 9.57
CA MET A 105 0.43 -5.98 10.76
C MET A 105 -0.99 -5.53 10.43
N ALA A 106 -1.16 -4.85 9.29
CA ALA A 106 -2.45 -4.32 8.83
C ALA A 106 -3.29 -5.36 8.07
N GLY A 107 -2.76 -6.54 7.78
CA GLY A 107 -3.46 -7.55 6.98
C GLY A 107 -3.72 -7.15 5.53
N CYS A 108 -2.84 -6.30 4.96
CA CYS A 108 -2.92 -5.88 3.57
C CYS A 108 -1.72 -6.40 2.76
N TRP A 109 -1.83 -6.38 1.43
CA TRP A 109 -0.69 -6.75 0.59
C TRP A 109 0.26 -5.57 0.37
N MET A 110 1.49 -5.89 -0.05
CA MET A 110 2.46 -4.93 -0.54
C MET A 110 2.83 -5.26 -1.99
N ASN A 111 2.86 -4.24 -2.85
CA ASN A 111 3.31 -4.38 -4.24
C ASN A 111 4.81 -4.10 -4.33
N THR A 112 5.56 -4.92 -5.08
CA THR A 112 7.01 -4.80 -5.20
C THR A 112 7.48 -3.57 -5.96
N GLY A 113 6.61 -2.95 -6.76
CA GLY A 113 7.05 -2.02 -7.79
C GLY A 113 7.84 -2.75 -8.90
N GLU A 114 8.38 -1.98 -9.83
CA GLU A 114 9.00 -2.49 -11.07
C GLU A 114 10.44 -3.02 -10.91
N GLY A 115 11.03 -2.89 -9.74
CA GLY A 115 12.44 -3.25 -9.47
C GLY A 115 12.69 -4.74 -9.22
N GLY A 116 11.66 -5.56 -9.28
CA GLY A 116 11.74 -6.98 -8.94
C GLY A 116 11.47 -7.27 -7.46
N LEU A 117 11.38 -8.55 -7.14
CA LEU A 117 11.21 -9.03 -5.78
C LEU A 117 12.55 -8.99 -5.05
N SER A 118 12.56 -8.41 -3.85
CA SER A 118 13.75 -8.37 -3.00
C SER A 118 13.53 -9.08 -1.66
N PRO A 119 14.61 -9.49 -0.97
CA PRO A 119 14.50 -10.03 0.39
C PRO A 119 13.81 -9.07 1.36
N HIS A 120 13.91 -7.77 1.12
CA HIS A 120 13.29 -6.74 1.94
C HIS A 120 11.75 -6.73 1.83
N HIS A 121 11.21 -7.06 0.64
CA HIS A 121 9.78 -7.24 0.46
C HIS A 121 9.25 -8.45 1.24
N LEU A 122 10.03 -9.52 1.28
CA LEU A 122 9.65 -10.78 1.93
C LEU A 122 9.82 -10.74 3.45
N ALA A 123 10.70 -9.88 3.97
CA ALA A 123 11.14 -9.91 5.37
C ALA A 123 10.00 -9.73 6.39
N GLY A 124 8.97 -8.93 6.07
CA GLY A 124 7.83 -8.70 6.97
C GLY A 124 6.79 -9.81 6.97
N GLY A 125 6.83 -10.72 6.01
CA GLY A 125 5.85 -11.80 5.89
C GLY A 125 4.47 -11.36 5.39
N ALA A 126 4.36 -10.19 4.76
CA ALA A 126 3.11 -9.74 4.12
C ALA A 126 2.84 -10.50 2.82
N ASP A 127 1.60 -10.52 2.40
CA ASP A 127 1.24 -10.93 1.04
C ASP A 127 1.80 -9.95 0.02
N ILE A 128 2.31 -10.46 -1.08
CA ILE A 128 3.03 -9.70 -2.11
C ILE A 128 2.29 -9.74 -3.44
N VAL A 129 2.22 -8.58 -4.08
CA VAL A 129 1.92 -8.44 -5.50
C VAL A 129 3.23 -8.19 -6.23
N PHE A 130 3.64 -9.10 -7.09
CA PHE A 130 4.81 -8.92 -7.92
C PHE A 130 4.46 -8.10 -9.16
N GLN A 131 5.09 -6.95 -9.33
CA GLN A 131 4.83 -6.07 -10.48
C GLN A 131 5.87 -6.26 -11.58
N ILE A 132 5.40 -6.47 -12.80
CA ILE A 132 6.20 -6.51 -14.01
C ILE A 132 6.02 -5.17 -14.73
N GLY A 133 7.09 -4.37 -14.78
CA GLY A 133 7.14 -3.16 -15.59
C GLY A 133 7.80 -3.40 -16.95
N THR A 134 7.98 -2.33 -17.72
CA THR A 134 8.58 -2.38 -19.09
C THR A 134 9.94 -3.06 -19.09
N ALA A 135 10.77 -2.83 -18.08
CA ALA A 135 12.11 -3.41 -17.97
C ALA A 135 12.11 -4.87 -17.48
N LYS A 136 10.98 -5.40 -17.01
CA LYS A 136 10.79 -6.80 -16.56
C LYS A 136 11.82 -7.25 -15.52
N TYR A 137 12.27 -6.34 -14.63
CA TYR A 137 13.23 -6.68 -13.57
C TYR A 137 12.73 -7.83 -12.70
N GLY A 138 13.63 -8.78 -12.45
CA GLY A 138 13.32 -9.98 -11.66
C GLY A 138 12.64 -11.10 -12.45
N ALA A 139 12.11 -10.82 -13.66
CA ALA A 139 11.43 -11.80 -14.51
C ALA A 139 11.96 -11.87 -15.94
N ARG A 140 13.08 -11.20 -16.27
CA ARG A 140 13.66 -11.20 -17.61
C ARG A 140 14.86 -12.13 -17.76
N ASN A 141 15.08 -12.63 -18.97
CA ASN A 141 16.31 -13.31 -19.37
C ASN A 141 17.45 -12.32 -19.69
N GLU A 142 18.60 -12.83 -20.13
CA GLU A 142 19.76 -12.00 -20.50
C GLU A 142 19.50 -11.13 -21.75
N ALA A 143 18.61 -11.56 -22.62
CA ALA A 143 18.20 -10.79 -23.80
C ALA A 143 17.19 -9.67 -23.47
N GLY A 144 16.68 -9.62 -22.24
CA GLY A 144 15.67 -8.65 -21.81
C GLY A 144 14.22 -9.09 -22.04
N ASP A 145 14.00 -10.30 -22.52
CA ASP A 145 12.67 -10.87 -22.71
C ASP A 145 12.13 -11.47 -21.41
N LEU A 146 10.81 -11.60 -21.32
CA LEU A 146 10.17 -12.29 -20.21
C LEU A 146 10.63 -13.76 -20.17
N SER A 147 11.03 -14.19 -18.98
CA SER A 147 11.49 -15.56 -18.72
C SER A 147 10.45 -16.32 -17.90
N ASP A 148 9.86 -17.35 -18.51
CA ASP A 148 8.90 -18.21 -17.83
C ASP A 148 9.50 -18.89 -16.59
N THR A 149 10.77 -19.32 -16.67
CA THR A 149 11.47 -19.93 -15.55
C THR A 149 11.58 -18.97 -14.36
N LYS A 150 12.05 -17.74 -14.60
CA LYS A 150 12.16 -16.73 -13.54
C LYS A 150 10.80 -16.33 -12.99
N LEU A 151 9.78 -16.26 -13.85
CA LEU A 151 8.43 -15.98 -13.40
C LEU A 151 7.88 -17.10 -12.51
N GLN A 152 8.17 -18.36 -12.85
CA GLN A 152 7.83 -19.51 -12.02
C GLN A 152 8.57 -19.48 -10.67
N GLU A 153 9.85 -19.11 -10.66
CA GLU A 153 10.62 -18.91 -9.42
C GLU A 153 9.99 -17.87 -8.51
N VAL A 154 9.61 -16.71 -9.07
CA VAL A 154 8.91 -15.68 -8.32
C VAL A 154 7.55 -16.17 -7.80
N ALA A 155 6.78 -16.84 -8.64
CA ALA A 155 5.46 -17.37 -8.27
C ALA A 155 5.53 -18.52 -7.27
N ALA A 156 6.69 -19.16 -7.09
CA ALA A 156 6.90 -20.22 -6.11
C ALA A 156 7.02 -19.69 -4.67
N HIS A 157 7.26 -18.40 -4.47
CA HIS A 157 7.25 -17.81 -3.14
C HIS A 157 5.83 -17.80 -2.57
N GLU A 158 5.63 -18.43 -1.41
CA GLU A 158 4.31 -18.51 -0.76
C GLU A 158 3.66 -17.14 -0.55
N GLN A 159 4.45 -16.12 -0.28
CA GLN A 159 3.98 -14.75 -0.07
C GLN A 159 3.52 -14.07 -1.37
N VAL A 160 3.94 -14.51 -2.54
CA VAL A 160 3.54 -13.92 -3.82
C VAL A 160 2.16 -14.46 -4.20
N LYS A 161 1.15 -13.61 -4.04
CA LYS A 161 -0.26 -13.98 -4.26
C LYS A 161 -0.77 -13.56 -5.64
N MET A 162 -0.18 -12.53 -6.21
CA MET A 162 -0.62 -11.96 -7.50
C MET A 162 0.56 -11.47 -8.31
N ILE A 163 0.35 -11.43 -9.62
CA ILE A 163 1.28 -10.80 -10.58
C ILE A 163 0.52 -9.66 -11.25
N GLU A 164 1.12 -8.49 -11.24
CA GLU A 164 0.59 -7.29 -11.87
C GLU A 164 1.45 -6.91 -13.08
N ILE A 165 0.82 -6.54 -14.18
CA ILE A 165 1.51 -5.99 -15.35
C ILE A 165 1.18 -4.51 -15.42
N LYS A 166 2.22 -3.69 -15.33
CA LYS A 166 2.13 -2.24 -15.49
C LYS A 166 2.48 -1.85 -16.93
N LEU A 167 1.50 -1.29 -17.63
CA LEU A 167 1.62 -0.82 -19.01
C LEU A 167 2.04 0.65 -19.06
#